data_98fdedbf31337cfe5ad41a1b1da6de88
#
_entry.id   98fdedbf31337cfe5ad41a1b1da6de88
#
_cell.length_a   1.000
_cell.length_b   1.000
_cell.length_c   1.000
_cell.angle_alpha   90.00
_cell.angle_beta   90.00
_cell.angle_gamma   90.00
#
_symmetry.space_group_name_H-M   'P 1'
#
loop_
_entity.id
_entity.type
_entity.pdbx_description
1 polymer ?
#
loop_
_entity_poly.entity_id
_entity_poly.type
_entity_poly.pdbx_seq_one_letter_code
_entity_poly.pdbx_strand_id
1 'polypeptide(L)'
;MLPRALNESSVFQSFDEARYAVDSLVPMKSDLSTLTRLGIDPSQQPNTLILTHADIVRRFVPSALLKREDLDPGVLVCLEAREACRGWEITGARILKARTGNFFADFTNFSRRSETTGWRFNALILLVNGVVVYRAWGGQPRINELEVNTNPLGPLQDIGPAIVNTR
;
A
#
# COMPACT_ATOMS: atom_id res chain seq x y z
N MET A 1 5.30 -27.16 -14.50
CA MET A 1 4.51 -26.04 -13.94
C MET A 1 5.43 -24.88 -13.65
N LEU A 2 5.12 -23.69 -14.14
CA LEU A 2 5.93 -22.52 -13.91
C LEU A 2 5.73 -22.00 -12.47
N PRO A 3 6.78 -21.47 -11.82
CA PRO A 3 6.65 -20.96 -10.46
C PRO A 3 5.73 -19.75 -10.38
N ARG A 4 4.98 -19.70 -9.31
CA ARG A 4 4.06 -18.60 -8.99
C ARG A 4 4.30 -18.16 -7.55
N ALA A 5 4.25 -16.87 -7.33
CA ALA A 5 4.29 -16.31 -5.98
C ALA A 5 3.06 -15.42 -5.78
N LEU A 6 2.34 -15.68 -4.70
CA LEU A 6 1.21 -14.86 -4.27
C LEU A 6 1.61 -14.17 -2.97
N ASN A 7 1.53 -12.84 -2.98
CA ASN A 7 1.68 -12.04 -1.78
C ASN A 7 0.34 -11.37 -1.48
N GLU A 8 -0.24 -11.70 -0.34
CA GLU A 8 -1.53 -11.23 0.09
C GLU A 8 -1.43 -10.72 1.52
N SER A 9 -1.77 -9.45 1.71
CA SER A 9 -1.60 -8.75 2.98
C SER A 9 -2.85 -7.98 3.38
N SER A 10 -4.03 -8.42 2.94
CA SER A 10 -5.29 -7.75 3.27
C SER A 10 -6.40 -8.76 3.48
N VAL A 11 -7.34 -8.44 4.36
CA VAL A 11 -8.59 -9.19 4.51
C VAL A 11 -9.62 -8.83 3.42
N PHE A 12 -9.43 -7.73 2.72
CA PHE A 12 -10.28 -7.36 1.59
C PHE A 12 -9.96 -8.24 0.38
N GLN A 13 -11.01 -8.62 -0.35
CA GLN A 13 -10.88 -9.48 -1.52
C GLN A 13 -10.51 -8.72 -2.79
N SER A 14 -10.76 -7.41 -2.81
CA SER A 14 -10.50 -6.57 -3.96
C SER A 14 -10.19 -5.14 -3.54
N PHE A 15 -9.60 -4.38 -4.46
CA PHE A 15 -9.40 -2.95 -4.29
C PHE A 15 -10.73 -2.21 -4.09
N ASP A 16 -11.76 -2.57 -4.87
CA ASP A 16 -13.07 -1.93 -4.77
C ASP A 16 -13.76 -2.20 -3.43
N GLU A 17 -13.59 -3.39 -2.87
CA GLU A 17 -14.11 -3.70 -1.53
C GLU A 17 -13.43 -2.83 -0.47
N ALA A 18 -12.11 -2.70 -0.53
CA ALA A 18 -11.36 -1.85 0.38
C ALA A 18 -11.75 -0.37 0.25
N ARG A 19 -11.85 0.10 -0.98
CA ARG A 19 -12.29 1.47 -1.28
C ARG A 19 -13.69 1.75 -0.74
N TYR A 20 -14.63 0.83 -0.99
CA TYR A 20 -16.00 0.95 -0.50
C TYR A 20 -16.04 1.04 1.03
N ALA A 21 -15.27 0.23 1.72
CA ALA A 21 -15.21 0.25 3.18
C ALA A 21 -14.76 1.64 3.69
N VAL A 22 -13.71 2.20 3.10
CA VAL A 22 -13.22 3.53 3.48
C VAL A 22 -14.21 4.64 3.11
N ASP A 23 -14.78 4.58 1.91
CA ASP A 23 -15.76 5.58 1.45
C ASP A 23 -17.07 5.55 2.26
N SER A 24 -17.37 4.43 2.90
CA SER A 24 -18.55 4.28 3.77
C SER A 24 -18.39 5.00 5.11
N LEU A 25 -17.18 5.39 5.47
CA LEU A 25 -16.94 6.17 6.68
C LEU A 25 -17.43 7.60 6.51
N VAL A 26 -18.16 8.09 7.48
CA VAL A 26 -18.67 9.47 7.50
C VAL A 26 -17.85 10.28 8.49
N PRO A 27 -17.06 11.27 8.04
CA PRO A 27 -16.30 12.12 8.95
C PRO A 27 -17.21 12.80 9.98
N MET A 28 -16.73 12.87 11.21
CA MET A 28 -17.42 13.40 12.39
C MET A 28 -18.60 12.56 12.91
N LYS A 29 -18.87 11.40 12.30
CA LYS A 29 -19.97 10.51 12.70
C LYS A 29 -19.56 9.08 12.95
N SER A 30 -18.76 8.48 12.05
CA SER A 30 -18.35 7.08 12.18
C SER A 30 -17.46 6.88 13.39
N ASP A 31 -17.72 5.83 14.14
CA ASP A 31 -16.99 5.48 15.36
C ASP A 31 -16.21 4.17 15.21
N LEU A 32 -15.58 3.73 16.29
CA LEU A 32 -14.79 2.50 16.32
C LEU A 32 -15.63 1.27 15.97
N SER A 33 -16.90 1.22 16.38
CA SER A 33 -17.77 0.09 16.06
C SER A 33 -18.05 -0.01 14.57
N THR A 34 -18.21 1.12 13.91
CA THR A 34 -18.37 1.17 12.45
C THR A 34 -17.12 0.70 11.73
N LEU A 35 -15.94 1.12 12.20
CA LEU A 35 -14.67 0.69 11.64
C LEU A 35 -14.48 -0.82 11.76
N THR A 36 -14.75 -1.37 12.91
CA THR A 36 -14.67 -2.82 13.15
C THR A 36 -15.63 -3.58 12.24
N ARG A 37 -16.86 -3.11 12.11
CA ARG A 37 -17.85 -3.73 11.23
C ARG A 37 -17.45 -3.72 9.76
N LEU A 38 -16.75 -2.68 9.32
CA LEU A 38 -16.27 -2.56 7.94
C LEU A 38 -14.95 -3.29 7.70
N GLY A 39 -14.38 -3.92 8.72
CA GLY A 39 -13.10 -4.61 8.60
C GLY A 39 -11.88 -3.69 8.67
N ILE A 40 -12.08 -2.44 9.09
CA ILE A 40 -11.02 -1.43 9.20
C ILE A 40 -10.64 -1.31 10.67
N ASP A 41 -9.96 -2.31 11.17
CA ASP A 41 -9.54 -2.36 12.57
C ASP A 41 -8.10 -2.87 12.59
N PRO A 42 -7.20 -2.25 13.37
CA PRO A 42 -5.81 -2.73 13.47
C PRO A 42 -5.68 -4.19 13.85
N SER A 43 -6.65 -4.73 14.59
CA SER A 43 -6.67 -6.15 14.97
C SER A 43 -7.04 -7.08 13.81
N GLN A 44 -7.71 -6.57 12.79
CA GLN A 44 -8.18 -7.34 11.64
C GLN A 44 -7.30 -7.15 10.41
N GLN A 45 -6.70 -5.97 10.26
CA GLN A 45 -5.83 -5.65 9.12
C GLN A 45 -4.37 -5.87 9.50
N PRO A 46 -3.66 -6.78 8.81
CA PRO A 46 -2.32 -7.20 9.22
C PRO A 46 -1.26 -6.10 9.08
N ASN A 47 -1.48 -5.12 8.22
CA ASN A 47 -0.51 -4.04 7.95
C ASN A 47 -1.09 -2.67 8.28
N THR A 48 -1.49 -2.50 9.53
CA THR A 48 -1.96 -1.20 10.02
C THR A 48 -0.89 -0.56 10.88
N LEU A 49 -0.48 0.64 10.49
CA LEU A 49 0.44 1.47 11.26
C LEU A 49 -0.35 2.52 12.04
N ILE A 50 -0.14 2.54 13.34
CA ILE A 50 -0.76 3.55 14.21
C ILE A 50 0.13 4.79 14.23
N LEU A 51 -0.44 5.93 13.85
CA LEU A 51 0.26 7.20 13.78
C LEU A 51 -0.02 8.03 15.02
N THR A 52 1.04 8.59 15.60
CA THR A 52 0.94 9.57 16.70
C THR A 52 0.66 10.97 16.14
N HIS A 53 0.33 11.90 17.01
CA HIS A 53 0.16 13.30 16.61
C HIS A 53 1.41 13.85 15.87
N ALA A 54 2.61 13.53 16.34
CA ALA A 54 3.85 13.97 15.70
C ALA A 54 3.99 13.41 14.27
N ASP A 55 3.59 12.17 14.06
CA ASP A 55 3.61 11.56 12.72
C ASP A 55 2.61 12.25 11.78
N ILE A 56 1.45 12.59 12.30
CA ILE A 56 0.40 13.28 11.55
C ILE A 56 0.86 14.69 11.17
N VAL A 57 1.47 15.42 12.11
CA VAL A 57 2.03 16.74 11.83
C VAL A 57 3.06 16.68 10.70
N ARG A 58 3.99 15.73 10.78
CA ARG A 58 5.01 15.57 9.74
C ARG A 58 4.42 15.26 8.38
N ARG A 59 3.32 14.53 8.34
CA ARG A 59 2.68 14.12 7.10
C ARG A 59 1.86 15.24 6.45
N PHE A 60 1.10 15.99 7.24
CA PHE A 60 0.18 16.99 6.72
C PHE A 60 0.74 18.40 6.72
N VAL A 61 1.76 18.68 7.52
CA VAL A 61 2.40 20.00 7.62
C VAL A 61 3.90 19.88 7.35
N PRO A 62 4.29 19.46 6.13
CA PRO A 62 5.71 19.26 5.80
C PRO A 62 6.47 20.58 5.62
N SER A 63 5.77 21.70 5.52
CA SER A 63 6.36 23.02 5.26
C SER A 63 5.67 24.09 6.07
N ALA A 64 6.47 25.04 6.57
CA ALA A 64 5.97 26.24 7.25
C ALA A 64 5.18 27.19 6.32
N LEU A 65 5.24 26.96 4.99
CA LEU A 65 4.49 27.73 4.01
C LEU A 65 3.03 27.30 3.89
N LEU A 66 2.67 26.12 4.43
CA LEU A 66 1.28 25.65 4.45
C LEU A 66 0.46 26.53 5.40
N LYS A 67 -0.65 27.01 4.87
CA LYS A 67 -1.62 27.77 5.64
C LYS A 67 -2.71 26.87 6.18
N ARG A 68 -3.36 27.33 7.25
CA ARG A 68 -4.49 26.62 7.85
C ARG A 68 -5.60 26.32 6.83
N GLU A 69 -5.86 27.25 5.91
CA GLU A 69 -6.89 27.09 4.88
C GLU A 69 -6.57 26.02 3.84
N ASP A 70 -5.31 25.62 3.73
CA ASP A 70 -4.87 24.60 2.78
C ASP A 70 -5.16 23.19 3.29
N LEU A 71 -5.53 23.02 4.54
CA LEU A 71 -5.77 21.74 5.17
C LEU A 71 -7.25 21.39 5.20
N ASP A 72 -7.55 20.09 5.06
CA ASP A 72 -8.89 19.57 5.23
C ASP A 72 -9.41 19.86 6.65
N PRO A 73 -10.70 20.23 6.82
CA PRO A 73 -11.26 20.48 8.15
C PRO A 73 -11.07 19.34 9.14
N GLY A 74 -11.14 18.09 8.69
CA GLY A 74 -10.92 16.93 9.53
C GLY A 74 -9.47 16.82 10.01
N VAL A 75 -8.51 17.17 9.16
CA VAL A 75 -7.10 17.23 9.52
C VAL A 75 -6.88 18.32 10.58
N LEU A 76 -7.51 19.47 10.44
CA LEU A 76 -7.43 20.56 11.42
C LEU A 76 -7.99 20.12 12.78
N VAL A 77 -9.12 19.44 12.81
CA VAL A 77 -9.69 18.90 14.04
C VAL A 77 -8.71 17.96 14.73
N CYS A 78 -8.07 17.09 13.97
CA CYS A 78 -7.06 16.19 14.48
C CYS A 78 -5.87 16.94 15.08
N LEU A 79 -5.31 17.87 14.33
CA LEU A 79 -4.13 18.63 14.78
C LEU A 79 -4.43 19.44 16.05
N GLU A 80 -5.60 20.00 16.16
CA GLU A 80 -6.04 20.77 17.34
C GLU A 80 -6.31 19.86 18.56
N ALA A 81 -6.76 18.63 18.32
CA ALA A 81 -7.00 17.65 19.37
C ALA A 81 -5.71 17.09 19.97
N ARG A 82 -4.58 17.26 19.31
CA ARG A 82 -3.25 16.82 19.74
C ARG A 82 -3.22 15.33 20.08
N GLU A 83 -2.94 14.97 21.31
CA GLU A 83 -2.81 13.57 21.74
C GLU A 83 -4.12 12.77 21.68
N ALA A 84 -5.25 13.44 21.66
CA ALA A 84 -6.54 12.78 21.45
C ALA A 84 -6.74 12.31 20.01
N CYS A 85 -5.93 12.79 19.07
CA CYS A 85 -5.95 12.32 17.70
C CYS A 85 -4.98 11.17 17.48
N ARG A 86 -5.44 10.15 16.75
CA ARG A 86 -4.63 9.04 16.28
C ARG A 86 -4.90 8.83 14.80
N GLY A 87 -3.88 8.38 14.09
CA GLY A 87 -4.02 7.99 12.71
C GLY A 87 -3.85 6.49 12.53
N TRP A 88 -4.60 5.92 11.59
CA TRP A 88 -4.40 4.55 11.12
C TRP A 88 -4.03 4.61 9.65
N GLU A 89 -2.84 4.15 9.34
CA GLU A 89 -2.41 3.97 7.96
C GLU A 89 -2.50 2.48 7.63
N ILE A 90 -3.39 2.16 6.72
CA ILE A 90 -3.70 0.79 6.33
C ILE A 90 -3.14 0.55 4.95
N THR A 91 -2.37 -0.52 4.81
CA THR A 91 -1.90 -0.97 3.51
C THR A 91 -2.38 -2.38 3.27
N GLY A 92 -2.88 -2.64 2.08
CA GLY A 92 -3.31 -3.96 1.68
C GLY A 92 -2.90 -4.23 0.25
N ALA A 93 -2.62 -5.48 -0.06
CA ALA A 93 -2.23 -5.88 -1.40
C ALA A 93 -2.60 -7.32 -1.67
N ARG A 94 -2.85 -7.60 -2.93
CA ARG A 94 -2.86 -8.95 -3.46
C ARG A 94 -2.06 -8.92 -4.74
N ILE A 95 -0.89 -9.54 -4.71
CA ILE A 95 0.05 -9.49 -5.82
C ILE A 95 0.40 -10.91 -6.21
N LEU A 96 0.13 -11.24 -7.46
CA LEU A 96 0.49 -12.51 -8.05
C LEU A 96 1.62 -12.29 -9.06
N LYS A 97 2.76 -12.90 -8.80
CA LYS A 97 3.86 -12.95 -9.74
C LYS A 97 3.93 -14.34 -10.33
N ALA A 98 3.72 -14.44 -11.63
CA ALA A 98 3.77 -15.70 -12.36
C ALA A 98 4.89 -15.64 -13.39
N ARG A 99 5.71 -16.67 -13.40
CA ARG A 99 6.73 -16.82 -14.42
C ARG A 99 6.09 -17.40 -15.68
N THR A 100 6.25 -16.71 -16.79
CA THR A 100 5.75 -17.11 -18.10
C THR A 100 6.90 -17.28 -19.07
N GLY A 101 6.71 -17.99 -20.16
CA GLY A 101 7.68 -18.11 -21.22
C GLY A 101 7.92 -19.51 -21.71
N ASN A 102 8.89 -19.65 -22.62
CA ASN A 102 9.26 -20.91 -23.22
C ASN A 102 10.05 -21.78 -22.22
N PHE A 103 9.62 -23.03 -22.05
CA PHE A 103 10.30 -23.99 -21.19
C PHE A 103 11.80 -24.14 -21.51
N PHE A 104 12.16 -24.20 -22.79
CA PHE A 104 13.57 -24.32 -23.20
C PHE A 104 14.39 -23.08 -22.85
N ALA A 105 13.83 -21.89 -23.05
CA ALA A 105 14.49 -20.64 -22.66
C ALA A 105 14.68 -20.56 -21.15
N ASP A 106 13.70 -20.99 -20.37
CA ASP A 106 13.79 -21.07 -18.92
C ASP A 106 14.82 -22.08 -18.45
N PHE A 107 14.84 -23.26 -19.05
CA PHE A 107 15.79 -24.32 -18.71
C PHE A 107 17.23 -23.90 -18.95
N THR A 108 17.49 -23.21 -20.06
CA THR A 108 18.84 -22.71 -20.42
C THR A 108 19.20 -21.39 -19.74
N ASN A 109 18.28 -20.75 -19.03
CA ASN A 109 18.46 -19.47 -18.36
C ASN A 109 18.82 -18.31 -19.30
N PHE A 110 18.43 -18.39 -20.57
CA PHE A 110 18.66 -17.31 -21.54
C PHE A 110 17.59 -16.24 -21.53
N SER A 111 16.35 -16.60 -21.24
CA SER A 111 15.23 -15.67 -21.20
C SER A 111 14.24 -16.04 -20.13
N ARG A 112 13.88 -15.07 -19.31
CA ARG A 112 12.87 -15.22 -18.25
C ARG A 112 11.83 -14.14 -18.40
N ARG A 113 10.56 -14.53 -18.34
CA ARG A 113 9.44 -13.62 -18.34
C ARG A 113 8.65 -13.81 -17.05
N SER A 114 8.36 -12.70 -16.40
CA SER A 114 7.52 -12.69 -15.20
C SER A 114 6.39 -11.69 -15.42
N GLU A 115 5.18 -12.12 -15.13
CA GLU A 115 4.00 -11.26 -15.15
C GLU A 115 3.55 -11.04 -13.71
N THR A 116 3.44 -9.77 -13.33
CA THR A 116 2.96 -9.36 -12.01
C THR A 116 1.59 -8.75 -12.17
N THR A 117 0.60 -9.33 -11.51
CA THR A 117 -0.79 -8.87 -11.51
C THR A 117 -1.28 -8.70 -10.09
N GLY A 118 -2.33 -7.91 -9.92
CA GLY A 118 -2.94 -7.70 -8.63
C GLY A 118 -3.37 -6.27 -8.40
N TRP A 119 -3.38 -5.89 -7.12
CA TRP A 119 -3.73 -4.55 -6.69
C TRP A 119 -3.00 -4.19 -5.39
N ARG A 120 -2.84 -2.90 -5.17
CA ARG A 120 -2.37 -2.32 -3.91
C ARG A 120 -3.33 -1.24 -3.47
N PHE A 121 -3.62 -1.23 -2.19
CA PHE A 121 -4.51 -0.26 -1.57
C PHE A 121 -3.84 0.35 -0.35
N ASN A 122 -4.00 1.64 -0.16
CA ASN A 122 -3.64 2.30 1.08
C ASN A 122 -4.76 3.23 1.52
N ALA A 123 -4.88 3.39 2.81
CA ALA A 123 -5.84 4.32 3.39
C ALA A 123 -5.25 4.99 4.61
N LEU A 124 -5.67 6.21 4.84
CA LEU A 124 -5.34 6.97 6.03
C LEU A 124 -6.62 7.42 6.69
N ILE A 125 -6.75 7.07 7.96
CA ILE A 125 -7.92 7.40 8.78
C ILE A 125 -7.44 8.13 10.02
N LEU A 126 -8.00 9.31 10.27
CA LEU A 126 -7.73 10.06 11.49
C LEU A 126 -8.94 9.98 12.41
N LEU A 127 -8.66 9.69 13.69
CA LEU A 127 -9.67 9.55 14.73
C LEU A 127 -9.37 10.49 15.89
N VAL A 128 -10.41 11.13 16.38
CA VAL A 128 -10.34 11.92 17.62
C VAL A 128 -11.33 11.31 18.60
N ASN A 129 -10.82 10.85 19.75
CA ASN A 129 -11.64 10.17 20.77
C ASN A 129 -12.50 9.04 20.18
N GLY A 130 -11.93 8.29 19.25
CA GLY A 130 -12.61 7.15 18.62
C GLY A 130 -13.61 7.50 17.52
N VAL A 131 -13.70 8.75 17.12
CA VAL A 131 -14.56 9.19 16.02
C VAL A 131 -13.71 9.58 14.81
N VAL A 132 -14.06 9.07 13.65
CA VAL A 132 -13.37 9.38 12.38
C VAL A 132 -13.59 10.85 12.04
N VAL A 133 -12.50 11.59 11.85
CA VAL A 133 -12.55 13.00 11.46
C VAL A 133 -12.04 13.23 10.03
N TYR A 134 -11.27 12.28 9.51
CA TYR A 134 -10.72 12.33 8.16
C TYR A 134 -10.49 10.93 7.63
N ARG A 135 -10.71 10.75 6.36
CA ARG A 135 -10.41 9.53 5.63
C ARG A 135 -9.91 9.83 4.23
N ALA A 136 -8.95 9.06 3.77
CA ALA A 136 -8.46 9.12 2.40
C ALA A 136 -7.97 7.74 1.98
N TRP A 137 -8.04 7.44 0.71
CA TRP A 137 -7.50 6.21 0.16
C TRP A 137 -6.75 6.50 -1.13
N GLY A 138 -5.87 5.58 -1.48
CA GLY A 138 -5.09 5.62 -2.69
C GLY A 138 -4.56 4.23 -3.04
N GLY A 139 -3.67 4.17 -3.99
CA GLY A 139 -3.02 2.94 -4.40
C GLY A 139 -3.19 2.67 -5.89
N GLN A 140 -3.04 1.39 -6.25
CA GLN A 140 -3.18 0.91 -7.63
C GLN A 140 -4.29 -0.13 -7.70
N PRO A 141 -5.44 0.19 -8.32
CA PRO A 141 -6.54 -0.76 -8.42
C PRO A 141 -6.22 -1.95 -9.31
N ARG A 142 -5.28 -1.79 -10.22
CA ARG A 142 -4.86 -2.84 -11.13
C ARG A 142 -3.37 -2.73 -11.41
N ILE A 143 -2.66 -3.80 -11.11
CA ILE A 143 -1.25 -3.95 -11.44
C ILE A 143 -1.16 -4.95 -12.58
N ASN A 144 -0.44 -4.56 -13.63
CA ASN A 144 -0.15 -5.44 -14.77
C ASN A 144 1.23 -5.06 -15.29
N GLU A 145 2.24 -5.74 -14.80
CA GLU A 145 3.63 -5.51 -15.15
C GLU A 145 4.23 -6.76 -15.76
N LEU A 146 4.87 -6.59 -16.91
CA LEU A 146 5.62 -7.65 -17.56
C LEU A 146 7.10 -7.35 -17.46
N GLU A 147 7.82 -8.22 -16.80
CA GLU A 147 9.28 -8.14 -16.72
C GLU A 147 9.87 -9.23 -17.61
N VAL A 148 10.75 -8.81 -18.50
CA VAL A 148 11.52 -9.72 -19.38
C VAL A 148 12.98 -9.58 -19.00
N ASN A 149 13.55 -10.65 -18.50
CA ASN A 149 14.98 -10.73 -18.19
C ASN A 149 15.64 -11.66 -19.20
N THR A 150 16.45 -11.08 -20.07
CA THR A 150 17.19 -11.81 -21.09
C THR A 150 18.66 -11.92 -20.68
N ASN A 151 19.16 -13.13 -20.68
CA ASN A 151 20.53 -13.44 -20.29
C ASN A 151 21.28 -14.07 -21.47
N PRO A 152 21.79 -13.24 -22.42
CA PRO A 152 22.39 -13.76 -23.67
C PRO A 152 23.64 -14.59 -23.45
N LEU A 153 24.33 -14.42 -22.33
CA LEU A 153 25.51 -15.20 -21.97
C LEU A 153 25.18 -16.37 -21.03
N GLY A 154 23.87 -16.61 -20.76
CA GLY A 154 23.44 -17.59 -19.79
C GLY A 154 23.92 -17.24 -18.37
N PRO A 155 24.33 -18.24 -17.57
CA PRO A 155 24.77 -17.98 -16.19
C PRO A 155 25.98 -17.03 -16.09
N LEU A 156 26.76 -16.88 -17.14
CA LEU A 156 27.96 -16.04 -17.14
C LEU A 156 27.63 -14.54 -17.16
N GLN A 157 26.45 -14.16 -17.58
CA GLN A 157 26.02 -12.74 -17.61
C GLN A 157 25.94 -12.13 -16.21
N ASP A 158 25.62 -12.92 -15.21
CA ASP A 158 25.51 -12.46 -13.83
C ASP A 158 26.87 -12.03 -13.22
N ILE A 159 27.95 -12.47 -13.83
CA ILE A 159 29.33 -12.13 -13.41
C ILE A 159 29.80 -10.82 -14.08
N GLY A 160 29.32 -10.53 -15.28
CA GLY A 160 29.74 -9.37 -16.07
C GLY A 160 29.57 -8.01 -15.38
N PRO A 161 28.40 -7.69 -14.76
CA PRO A 161 28.22 -6.42 -14.08
C PRO A 161 29.16 -6.21 -12.89
N ALA A 162 29.51 -7.27 -12.16
CA ALA A 162 30.44 -7.18 -11.05
C ALA A 162 31.87 -6.83 -11.50
N ILE A 163 32.28 -7.29 -12.66
CA ILE A 163 33.59 -6.97 -13.24
C ILE A 163 33.65 -5.50 -13.68
N VAL A 164 32.58 -4.98 -14.25
CA VAL A 164 32.50 -3.59 -14.75
C VAL A 164 32.56 -2.58 -13.58
N ASN A 165 32.03 -2.94 -12.43
CA ASN A 165 31.96 -2.06 -11.26
C ASN A 165 33.25 -2.00 -10.44
N THR A 166 34.27 -2.73 -10.81
CA THR A 166 35.55 -2.75 -10.10
C THR A 166 36.60 -1.77 -10.65
N ARG A 167 36.21 -0.87 -11.47
CA ARG A 167 37.08 0.21 -11.97
C ARG A 167 37.11 1.42 -11.05
#